data_04a68e7bf586add6dc18f73196b50da6
#
_entry.id   04a68e7bf586add6dc18f73196b50da6
#
_cell.length_a   1.000
_cell.length_b   1.000
_cell.length_c   1.000
_cell.angle_alpha   90.00
_cell.angle_beta   90.00
_cell.angle_gamma   90.00
#
_symmetry.space_group_name_H-M   'P 1'
#
loop_
_entity.id
_entity.type
_entity.pdbx_description
1 polymer ?
#
loop_
_entity_poly.entity_id
_entity_poly.type
_entity_poly.pdbx_seq_one_letter_code
_entity_poly.pdbx_strand_id
1 'polypeptide(L)' 'MGIEYKIRFPVPESYNTDRALRKLPAQQPGQMPAYDFALESDGFYFIDHLGHGAIAAQALRVLIDEALGFGEVVQISEL' A
#
# COMPACT_ATOMS: atom_id res chain seq x y z
N MET A 1 -9.29 -5.13 14.04
CA MET A 1 -10.24 -4.53 13.09
C MET A 1 -9.51 -3.47 12.30
N GLY A 2 -9.80 -3.34 11.03
CA GLY A 2 -9.13 -2.37 10.18
C GLY A 2 -9.97 -2.04 8.95
N ILE A 3 -9.50 -1.06 8.17
CA ILE A 3 -10.12 -0.72 6.89
C ILE A 3 -9.22 -1.22 5.79
N GLU A 4 -9.76 -2.04 4.90
CA GLU A 4 -9.01 -2.69 3.85
C GLU A 4 -9.30 -2.05 2.50
N TYR A 5 -8.24 -1.90 1.71
CA TYR A 5 -8.33 -1.33 0.36
C TYR A 5 -7.64 -2.23 -0.64
N LYS A 6 -8.12 -2.19 -1.87
CA LYS A 6 -7.45 -2.78 -3.01
C LYS A 6 -7.10 -1.67 -4.00
N ILE A 7 -5.82 -1.63 -4.39
CA ILE A 7 -5.31 -0.66 -5.38
C ILE A 7 -4.97 -1.46 -6.63
N ARG A 8 -5.80 -1.39 -7.66
CA ARG A 8 -5.61 -2.16 -8.89
C ARG A 8 -4.86 -1.36 -9.92
N PHE A 9 -3.82 -1.97 -10.47
CA PHE A 9 -3.01 -1.41 -11.56
C PHE A 9 -2.37 -2.56 -12.34
N PRO A 10 -1.90 -2.32 -13.57
CA PRO A 10 -1.23 -3.37 -14.34
C PRO A 10 0.15 -3.67 -13.75
N VAL A 11 0.25 -4.75 -12.98
CA VAL A 11 1.49 -5.14 -12.31
C VAL A 11 2.42 -5.81 -13.32
N PRO A 12 3.63 -5.23 -13.58
CA PRO A 12 4.61 -5.89 -14.45
C PRO A 12 5.07 -7.22 -13.87
N GLU A 13 5.38 -8.21 -14.72
CA GLU A 13 5.86 -9.51 -14.26
C GLU A 13 7.12 -9.43 -13.41
N SER A 14 8.02 -8.52 -13.76
CA SER A 14 9.29 -8.35 -13.05
C SER A 14 9.21 -7.38 -11.87
N TYR A 15 8.01 -6.88 -11.55
CA TYR A 15 7.88 -5.90 -10.49
C TYR A 15 8.18 -6.52 -9.13
N ASN A 16 8.93 -5.80 -8.31
CA ASN A 16 9.12 -6.12 -6.90
C ASN A 16 8.87 -4.87 -6.05
N THR A 17 8.67 -5.05 -4.76
CA THR A 17 8.27 -3.98 -3.86
C THR A 17 9.43 -3.19 -3.26
N ASP A 18 10.67 -3.45 -3.65
CA ASP A 18 11.85 -2.83 -3.02
C ASP A 18 11.80 -1.30 -3.08
N ARG A 19 11.41 -0.75 -4.24
CA ARG A 19 11.31 0.71 -4.40
C ARG A 19 10.23 1.30 -3.52
N ALA A 20 9.07 0.65 -3.46
CA ALA A 20 7.97 1.09 -2.62
C ALA A 20 8.35 1.01 -1.14
N LEU A 21 9.00 -0.07 -0.72
CA LEU A 21 9.45 -0.24 0.67
C LEU A 21 10.37 0.89 1.12
N ARG A 22 11.23 1.39 0.23
CA ARG A 22 12.13 2.51 0.57
C ARG A 22 11.40 3.82 0.78
N LYS A 23 10.21 3.97 0.23
CA LYS A 23 9.40 5.20 0.34
C LYS A 23 8.37 5.12 1.45
N LEU A 24 8.06 3.92 1.93
CA LEU A 24 7.05 3.74 2.96
C LEU A 24 7.56 4.24 4.32
N PRO A 25 6.66 4.80 5.16
CA PRO A 25 7.07 5.25 6.48
C PRO A 25 7.52 4.07 7.34
N ALA A 26 8.62 4.29 8.08
CA ALA A 26 9.17 3.26 8.96
C ALA A 26 8.20 2.96 10.09
N GLN A 27 8.12 1.68 10.46
CA GLN A 27 7.34 1.22 11.60
C GLN A 27 8.29 0.68 12.66
N GLN A 28 7.99 0.96 13.92
CA GLN A 28 8.87 0.57 15.00
C GLN A 28 8.68 -0.89 15.38
N PRO A 29 9.78 -1.65 15.57
CA PRO A 29 9.69 -3.03 16.01
C PRO A 29 9.02 -3.14 17.39
N GLY A 30 8.26 -4.20 17.61
CA GLY A 30 7.63 -4.47 18.89
C GLY A 30 6.35 -3.69 19.14
N GLN A 31 5.95 -2.80 18.24
CA GLN A 31 4.68 -2.09 18.33
C GLN A 31 3.71 -2.65 17.29
N MET A 32 2.41 -2.46 17.56
CA MET A 32 1.39 -2.81 16.59
C MET A 32 1.59 -1.99 15.33
N PRO A 33 1.65 -2.60 14.14
CA PRO A 33 1.86 -1.83 12.91
C PRO A 33 0.67 -0.91 12.64
N ALA A 34 0.96 0.27 12.08
CA ALA A 34 -0.08 1.21 11.67
C ALA A 34 -0.86 0.69 10.46
N TYR A 35 -0.19 -0.09 9.61
CA TYR A 35 -0.74 -0.64 8.38
C TYR A 35 0.01 -1.91 8.01
N ASP A 36 -0.57 -2.68 7.09
CA ASP A 36 0.11 -3.74 6.36
C ASP A 36 -0.26 -3.66 4.89
N PHE A 37 0.56 -4.23 4.02
CA PHE A 37 0.24 -4.32 2.61
C PHE A 37 0.84 -5.58 2.02
N ALA A 38 0.32 -5.98 0.85
CA ALA A 38 0.83 -7.11 0.10
C ALA A 38 0.73 -6.81 -1.39
N LEU A 39 1.70 -7.29 -2.17
CA LEU A 39 1.62 -7.27 -3.62
C LEU A 39 0.85 -8.49 -4.08
N GLU A 40 -0.19 -8.25 -4.88
CA GLU A 40 -1.00 -9.30 -5.49
C GLU A 40 -0.88 -9.22 -7.00
N SER A 41 -1.45 -10.20 -7.71
CA SER A 41 -1.29 -10.28 -9.17
C SER A 41 -1.91 -9.09 -9.92
N ASP A 42 -2.88 -8.43 -9.33
CA ASP A 42 -3.62 -7.32 -9.94
C ASP A 42 -3.43 -5.98 -9.22
N GLY A 43 -2.51 -5.91 -8.25
CA GLY A 43 -2.25 -4.66 -7.55
C GLY A 43 -1.80 -4.84 -6.12
N PHE A 44 -2.03 -3.82 -5.29
CA PHE A 44 -1.71 -3.87 -3.87
C PHE A 44 -2.97 -4.12 -3.04
N TYR A 45 -2.84 -4.99 -2.05
CA TYR A 45 -3.74 -5.05 -0.91
C TYR A 45 -3.17 -4.15 0.20
N PHE A 46 -4.03 -3.41 0.90
CA PHE A 46 -3.62 -2.52 1.99
C PHE A 46 -4.64 -2.57 3.11
N ILE A 47 -4.16 -2.60 4.35
CA ILE A 47 -5.03 -2.49 5.52
C ILE A 47 -4.52 -1.41 6.47
N ASP A 48 -5.41 -0.50 6.85
CA ASP A 48 -5.19 0.49 7.91
C ASP A 48 -5.70 -0.11 9.22
N HIS A 49 -4.81 -0.30 10.18
CA HIS A 49 -5.16 -0.89 11.48
C HIS A 49 -5.81 0.10 12.45
N LEU A 50 -6.00 1.36 12.02
CA LEU A 50 -6.70 2.40 12.78
C LEU A 50 -5.99 2.85 14.05
N GLY A 51 -4.72 2.46 14.24
CA GLY A 51 -3.93 2.88 15.39
C GLY A 51 -3.15 4.18 15.18
N HIS A 52 -2.75 4.46 13.94
CA HIS A 52 -1.95 5.63 13.56
C HIS A 52 -2.37 6.11 12.18
N GLY A 53 -3.48 6.83 12.14
CA GLY A 53 -4.09 7.25 10.88
C GLY A 53 -3.17 8.06 9.97
N ALA A 54 -2.33 8.94 10.53
CA ALA A 54 -1.41 9.74 9.73
C ALA A 54 -0.36 8.88 9.02
N ILE A 55 0.18 7.88 9.72
CA ILE A 55 1.18 6.97 9.13
C ILE A 55 0.52 6.08 8.08
N ALA A 56 -0.66 5.55 8.36
CA ALA A 56 -1.39 4.71 7.42
C ALA A 56 -1.78 5.50 6.16
N ALA A 57 -2.22 6.75 6.31
CA ALA A 57 -2.56 7.61 5.18
C ALA A 57 -1.34 7.90 4.31
N GLN A 58 -0.19 8.16 4.92
CA GLN A 58 1.05 8.38 4.19
C GLN A 58 1.46 7.11 3.41
N ALA A 59 1.35 5.95 4.02
CA ALA A 59 1.67 4.68 3.38
C ALA A 59 0.74 4.41 2.20
N LEU A 60 -0.56 4.65 2.37
CA LEU A 60 -1.53 4.48 1.29
C LEU A 60 -1.20 5.37 0.10
N ARG A 61 -0.84 6.63 0.36
CA ARG A 61 -0.46 7.56 -0.71
C ARG A 61 0.79 7.08 -1.44
N VAL A 62 1.79 6.57 -0.74
CA VAL A 62 2.99 6.02 -1.37
C VAL A 62 2.63 4.90 -2.34
N LEU A 63 1.74 3.98 -1.92
CA LEU A 63 1.33 2.86 -2.77
C LEU A 63 0.51 3.32 -3.97
N ILE A 64 -0.35 4.32 -3.79
CA ILE A 64 -1.11 4.91 -4.91
C ILE A 64 -0.15 5.55 -5.91
N ASP A 65 0.81 6.34 -5.45
CA ASP A 65 1.79 6.98 -6.32
C ASP A 65 2.65 5.94 -7.06
N GLU A 66 3.03 4.87 -6.38
CA GLU A 66 3.76 3.77 -7.01
C GLU A 66 2.94 3.11 -8.11
N ALA A 67 1.67 2.84 -7.84
CA ALA A 67 0.76 2.24 -8.82
C ALA A 67 0.56 3.13 -10.04
N LEU A 68 0.43 4.45 -9.83
CA LEU A 68 0.30 5.43 -10.91
C LEU A 68 1.54 5.50 -11.80
N GLY A 69 2.69 5.04 -11.31
CA GLY A 69 3.89 4.93 -12.13
C GLY A 69 3.82 3.85 -13.21
N PHE A 70 2.84 2.94 -13.13
CA PHE A 70 2.69 1.84 -14.08
C PHE A 70 1.42 1.93 -14.93
N GLY A 71 0.61 2.96 -14.75
CA GLY A 71 -0.60 3.17 -15.53
C GLY A 71 -1.18 4.54 -15.24
N GLU A 72 -1.91 5.08 -16.21
CA GLU A 72 -2.50 6.42 -16.08
C GLU A 72 -3.71 6.43 -15.13
N VAL A 73 -4.33 5.28 -14.95
CA VAL A 73 -5.53 5.14 -14.12
C VAL A 73 -5.32 4.00 -13.15
N VAL A 74 -5.66 4.25 -11.90
CA VAL A 74 -5.60 3.28 -10.82
C VAL A 74 -6.99 3.18 -10.20
N GLN A 75 -7.48 1.96 -9.98
CA GLN A 75 -8.74 1.74 -9.29
C GLN A 75 -8.48 1.48 -7.82
N ILE A 76 -9.19 2.20 -6.96
CA ILE A 76 -9.11 2.00 -5.52
C ILE A 76 -10.49 1.60 -5.03
N SER A 77 -10.55 0.47 -4.34
CA SER A 77 -11.80 -0.04 -3.77
C SER A 77 -11.60 -0.31 -2.29
N GLU A 78 -12.59 0.03 -1.49
CA GLU A 78 -12.63 -0.42 -0.10
C GLU A 78 -13.26 -1.81 -0.08
N LEU A 79 -12.64 -2.72 0.62
CA LEU A 79 -13.08 -4.11 0.70
C LEU A 79 -14.04 -4.35 1.87
#